data_0c306aab02a9167880f6b5212e9909c9
#
_entry.id   0c306aab02a9167880f6b5212e9909c9
#
_cell.length_a   1.000
_cell.length_b   1.000
_cell.length_c   1.000
_cell.angle_alpha   90.00
_cell.angle_beta   90.00
_cell.angle_gamma   90.00
#
_symmetry.space_group_name_H-M   'P 1'
#
loop_
_entity.id
_entity.type
_entity.pdbx_description
1 polymer ?
#
loop_
_entity_poly.entity_id
_entity_poly.type
_entity_poly.pdbx_seq_one_letter_code
_entity_poly.pdbx_strand_id
1 'polypeptide(L)'
;MYATVLALVPMRAAAQAVDATPAGHEVKVTVSSYTYVEPGPRISIHAAKVGGEYAGTVLLSKRRHVFAQADVRGIVGNSTYEGRCSPWLIRPNSGSPNGYELDLGESSPCSESGDRDWYVEARGLVGKDFTRRTWVLSPYSGVGFRHLSNGTGGAAGFRTDEYLYLPAGLTAHTKVGSHRLTFTLEYDHLLQGWQTTRNSKLGGGEVPATPTAPAFTIDGITDVSFAQHGGWSARASATYHVTNRWSVEPYYVHWSVNASPPNDQTVSFTVNRLTAQEQMGFYEPFNATNEFGVKLGFRF
;
A
#
# COMPACT_ATOMS: atom_id res chain seq x y z
N MET A 1 33.15 21.52 -27.36
CA MET A 1 31.99 22.00 -26.60
C MET A 1 30.96 22.51 -27.60
N TYR A 2 30.00 21.67 -28.01
CA TYR A 2 28.95 22.05 -28.93
C TYR A 2 27.65 22.20 -28.15
N ALA A 3 27.13 23.43 -28.08
CA ALA A 3 25.83 23.72 -27.47
C ALA A 3 24.74 23.49 -28.51
N THR A 4 23.95 22.45 -28.35
CA THR A 4 22.76 22.23 -29.20
C THR A 4 21.60 23.06 -28.62
N VAL A 5 21.26 24.11 -29.35
CA VAL A 5 20.08 24.94 -29.08
C VAL A 5 18.85 24.20 -29.55
N LEU A 6 18.03 23.66 -28.61
CA LEU A 6 16.70 23.16 -28.93
C LEU A 6 15.77 24.34 -29.22
N ALA A 7 15.46 24.55 -30.50
CA ALA A 7 14.45 25.51 -30.93
C ALA A 7 13.05 24.98 -30.59
N LEU A 8 12.41 25.53 -29.56
CA LEU A 8 10.99 25.34 -29.27
C LEU A 8 10.15 26.01 -30.38
N VAL A 9 9.66 25.20 -31.31
CA VAL A 9 8.69 25.65 -32.32
C VAL A 9 7.35 25.88 -31.60
N PRO A 10 6.76 27.09 -31.61
CA PRO A 10 5.45 27.32 -31.05
C PRO A 10 4.39 26.67 -31.95
N MET A 11 3.92 25.48 -31.62
CA MET A 11 2.72 24.91 -32.22
C MET A 11 1.50 25.75 -31.78
N ARG A 12 1.03 26.62 -32.66
CA ARG A 12 -0.32 27.20 -32.55
C ARG A 12 -1.34 26.13 -32.89
N ALA A 13 -1.67 25.25 -31.91
CA ALA A 13 -2.82 24.40 -32.01
C ALA A 13 -4.08 25.28 -31.87
N ALA A 14 -5.00 25.20 -32.82
CA ALA A 14 -6.33 25.78 -32.67
C ALA A 14 -6.96 25.22 -31.40
N ALA A 15 -7.35 26.09 -30.48
CA ALA A 15 -7.92 25.71 -29.20
C ALA A 15 -9.27 25.03 -29.42
N GLN A 16 -9.28 23.70 -29.46
CA GLN A 16 -10.53 22.93 -29.41
C GLN A 16 -11.09 22.94 -27.97
N ALA A 17 -12.42 23.08 -27.85
CA ALA A 17 -13.07 23.00 -26.55
C ALA A 17 -12.72 21.66 -25.87
N VAL A 18 -12.30 21.74 -24.63
CA VAL A 18 -12.01 20.57 -23.79
C VAL A 18 -13.29 20.17 -23.08
N ASP A 19 -13.64 18.89 -23.14
CA ASP A 19 -14.82 18.39 -22.45
C ASP A 19 -14.59 18.37 -20.96
N ALA A 20 -15.61 18.72 -20.17
CA ALA A 20 -15.67 18.56 -18.72
C ALA A 20 -15.52 17.06 -18.33
N THR A 21 -15.34 16.79 -17.04
CA THR A 21 -15.28 15.42 -16.52
C THR A 21 -16.46 14.60 -17.04
N PRO A 22 -16.24 13.57 -17.88
CA PRO A 22 -17.33 12.85 -18.50
C PRO A 22 -17.99 11.90 -17.50
N ALA A 23 -19.31 11.92 -17.43
CA ALA A 23 -20.09 10.87 -16.75
C ALA A 23 -19.95 9.53 -17.48
N GLY A 24 -20.13 8.43 -16.78
CA GLY A 24 -20.08 7.07 -17.31
C GLY A 24 -19.22 6.14 -16.47
N HIS A 25 -18.92 5.00 -17.06
CA HIS A 25 -18.21 3.91 -16.39
C HIS A 25 -16.91 3.61 -17.12
N GLU A 26 -15.88 3.26 -16.37
CA GLU A 26 -14.58 2.87 -16.89
C GLU A 26 -14.05 1.65 -16.14
N VAL A 27 -13.52 0.69 -16.89
CA VAL A 27 -12.76 -0.44 -16.33
C VAL A 27 -11.31 -0.32 -16.77
N LYS A 28 -10.38 -0.67 -15.90
CA LYS A 28 -8.95 -0.66 -16.22
C LYS A 28 -8.30 -1.97 -15.79
N VAL A 29 -7.36 -2.44 -16.59
CA VAL A 29 -6.43 -3.50 -16.22
C VAL A 29 -5.10 -2.87 -15.89
N THR A 30 -4.44 -3.34 -14.84
CA THR A 30 -3.23 -2.76 -14.28
C THR A 30 -2.11 -3.78 -14.23
N VAL A 31 -0.89 -3.34 -14.55
CA VAL A 31 0.36 -4.03 -14.21
C VAL A 31 1.27 -3.04 -13.51
N SER A 32 1.92 -3.48 -12.42
CA SER A 32 2.78 -2.60 -11.63
C SER A 32 3.97 -3.30 -11.01
N SER A 33 4.99 -2.52 -10.68
CA SER A 33 6.06 -2.83 -9.75
C SER A 33 5.73 -2.21 -8.40
N TYR A 34 5.83 -2.98 -7.36
CA TYR A 34 5.48 -2.61 -5.98
C TYR A 34 6.65 -2.85 -5.06
N THR A 35 6.93 -1.91 -4.18
CA THR A 35 7.97 -2.01 -3.15
C THR A 35 7.41 -1.45 -1.84
N TYR A 36 7.50 -2.26 -0.78
CA TYR A 36 7.24 -1.85 0.60
C TYR A 36 8.57 -1.89 1.35
N VAL A 37 8.82 -0.91 2.22
CA VAL A 37 10.05 -0.83 3.02
C VAL A 37 9.77 -0.39 4.46
N GLU A 38 10.49 -0.99 5.40
CA GLU A 38 10.61 -0.55 6.79
C GLU A 38 12.09 -0.23 7.07
N PRO A 39 12.50 1.05 6.97
CA PRO A 39 13.91 1.41 7.03
C PRO A 39 14.59 1.07 8.37
N GLY A 40 13.86 1.17 9.50
CA GLY A 40 14.38 0.86 10.82
C GLY A 40 14.87 -0.58 10.96
N PRO A 41 14.00 -1.60 10.78
CA PRO A 41 14.39 -3.00 10.81
C PRO A 41 15.08 -3.48 9.52
N ARG A 42 15.20 -2.64 8.48
CA ARG A 42 15.78 -2.97 7.17
C ARG A 42 15.02 -4.08 6.47
N ILE A 43 13.70 -3.96 6.44
CA ILE A 43 12.79 -4.87 5.74
C ILE A 43 12.41 -4.25 4.41
N SER A 44 12.35 -5.07 3.37
CA SER A 44 11.76 -4.72 2.09
C SER A 44 10.94 -5.87 1.51
N ILE A 45 9.84 -5.54 0.82
CA ILE A 45 8.99 -6.47 0.11
C ILE A 45 8.86 -5.95 -1.32
N HIS A 46 9.19 -6.79 -2.29
CA HIS A 46 9.13 -6.45 -3.71
C HIS A 46 8.15 -7.38 -4.43
N ALA A 47 7.31 -6.82 -5.30
CA ALA A 47 6.36 -7.60 -6.09
C ALA A 47 6.13 -7.00 -7.48
N ALA A 48 5.97 -7.85 -8.48
CA ALA A 48 5.24 -7.52 -9.69
C ALA A 48 3.76 -7.85 -9.46
N LYS A 49 2.87 -6.90 -9.72
CA LYS A 49 1.43 -7.05 -9.45
C LYS A 49 0.59 -6.84 -10.69
N VAL A 50 -0.53 -7.54 -10.74
CA VAL A 50 -1.57 -7.37 -11.75
C VAL A 50 -2.91 -7.14 -11.08
N GLY A 51 -3.82 -6.43 -11.75
CA GLY A 51 -5.13 -6.18 -11.18
C GLY A 51 -6.07 -5.41 -12.07
N GLY A 52 -7.11 -4.87 -11.44
CA GLY A 52 -8.13 -4.09 -12.13
C GLY A 52 -8.67 -2.95 -11.29
N GLU A 53 -9.29 -2.02 -11.98
CA GLU A 53 -9.97 -0.86 -11.40
C GLU A 53 -11.30 -0.67 -12.12
N TYR A 54 -12.32 -0.34 -11.36
CA TYR A 54 -13.60 0.15 -11.89
C TYR A 54 -13.86 1.54 -11.34
N ALA A 55 -14.26 2.47 -12.20
CA ALA A 55 -14.66 3.82 -11.83
C ALA A 55 -16.02 4.17 -12.44
N GLY A 56 -16.91 4.71 -11.62
CA GLY A 56 -18.20 5.26 -12.05
C GLY A 56 -18.27 6.75 -11.71
N THR A 57 -18.63 7.58 -12.69
CA THR A 57 -18.76 9.03 -12.52
C THR A 57 -20.18 9.50 -12.88
N VAL A 58 -20.78 10.30 -12.01
CA VAL A 58 -22.09 10.91 -12.23
C VAL A 58 -22.03 12.43 -12.08
N LEU A 59 -22.78 13.17 -12.90
CA LEU A 59 -22.90 14.61 -12.78
C LEU A 59 -24.01 14.95 -11.78
N LEU A 60 -23.64 15.48 -10.61
CA LEU A 60 -24.57 15.94 -9.59
C LEU A 60 -25.27 17.24 -10.04
N SER A 61 -24.57 18.08 -10.79
CA SER A 61 -25.13 19.30 -11.35
C SER A 61 -24.44 19.67 -12.68
N LYS A 62 -25.15 19.51 -13.78
CA LYS A 62 -24.67 19.91 -15.11
C LYS A 62 -24.40 21.42 -15.16
N ARG A 63 -25.27 22.25 -14.56
CA ARG A 63 -25.17 23.72 -14.57
C ARG A 63 -23.95 24.21 -13.78
N ARG A 64 -23.62 23.56 -12.67
CA ARG A 64 -22.51 23.95 -11.78
C ARG A 64 -21.24 23.14 -12.04
N HIS A 65 -21.29 22.20 -12.99
CA HIS A 65 -20.20 21.29 -13.32
C HIS A 65 -19.66 20.53 -12.10
N VAL A 66 -20.56 20.05 -11.22
CA VAL A 66 -20.24 19.27 -10.05
C VAL A 66 -20.46 17.79 -10.36
N PHE A 67 -19.50 16.96 -10.02
CA PHE A 67 -19.55 15.51 -10.22
C PHE A 67 -19.30 14.76 -8.91
N ALA A 68 -19.75 13.51 -8.85
CA ALA A 68 -19.31 12.50 -7.90
C ALA A 68 -18.70 11.32 -8.65
N GLN A 69 -17.69 10.71 -8.06
CA GLN A 69 -17.04 9.51 -8.59
C GLN A 69 -16.89 8.49 -7.47
N ALA A 70 -17.13 7.23 -7.80
CA ALA A 70 -16.75 6.10 -6.96
C ALA A 70 -15.80 5.22 -7.76
N ASP A 71 -14.72 4.76 -7.14
CA ASP A 71 -13.81 3.79 -7.74
C ASP A 71 -13.42 2.69 -6.75
N VAL A 72 -13.18 1.51 -7.31
CA VAL A 72 -12.69 0.34 -6.59
C VAL A 72 -11.54 -0.24 -7.40
N ARG A 73 -10.41 -0.49 -6.72
CA ARG A 73 -9.21 -1.06 -7.30
C ARG A 73 -8.76 -2.27 -6.51
N GLY A 74 -8.37 -3.35 -7.21
CA GLY A 74 -7.78 -4.53 -6.60
C GLY A 74 -6.58 -4.99 -7.38
N ILE A 75 -5.47 -5.29 -6.71
CA ILE A 75 -4.27 -5.85 -7.33
C ILE A 75 -3.67 -6.96 -6.48
N VAL A 76 -2.98 -7.89 -7.13
CA VAL A 76 -2.35 -9.06 -6.50
C VAL A 76 -1.04 -9.40 -7.21
N GLY A 77 -0.10 -9.95 -6.46
CA GLY A 77 1.16 -10.49 -6.97
C GLY A 77 1.79 -11.44 -5.97
N ASN A 78 2.85 -12.10 -6.40
CA ASN A 78 3.74 -12.82 -5.48
C ASN A 78 4.89 -11.89 -5.12
N SER A 79 5.22 -11.84 -3.83
CA SER A 79 6.26 -10.98 -3.30
C SER A 79 7.51 -11.76 -2.91
N THR A 80 8.61 -11.03 -2.84
CA THR A 80 9.85 -11.44 -2.20
C THR A 80 10.07 -10.54 -0.99
N TYR A 81 10.16 -11.15 0.18
CA TYR A 81 10.55 -10.53 1.43
C TYR A 81 12.08 -10.59 1.56
N GLU A 82 12.69 -9.48 1.93
CA GLU A 82 14.07 -9.37 2.34
C GLU A 82 14.12 -8.61 3.66
N GLY A 83 14.77 -9.20 4.67
CA GLY A 83 14.77 -8.60 5.99
C GLY A 83 15.76 -9.24 6.94
N ARG A 84 15.41 -9.21 8.21
CA ARG A 84 16.19 -9.81 9.29
C ARG A 84 15.29 -10.72 10.11
N CYS A 85 15.77 -11.92 10.37
CA CYS A 85 15.10 -12.91 11.20
C CYS A 85 15.89 -13.13 12.49
N SER A 86 15.22 -13.14 13.61
CA SER A 86 15.80 -13.45 14.92
C SER A 86 15.31 -14.81 15.38
N PRO A 87 16.19 -15.75 15.73
CA PRO A 87 15.78 -17.01 16.29
C PRO A 87 15.23 -16.82 17.72
N TRP A 88 14.29 -17.66 18.11
CA TRP A 88 13.86 -17.75 19.49
C TRP A 88 14.96 -18.34 20.33
N LEU A 89 15.21 -17.78 21.52
CA LEU A 89 16.14 -18.24 22.52
C LEU A 89 15.45 -18.29 23.88
N ILE A 90 16.01 -19.09 24.81
CA ILE A 90 15.64 -19.06 26.22
C ILE A 90 16.87 -18.82 27.09
N ARG A 91 16.67 -18.10 28.19
CA ARG A 91 17.67 -17.85 29.21
C ARG A 91 17.21 -18.32 30.56
N PRO A 92 18.08 -18.89 31.45
CA PRO A 92 17.69 -19.29 32.79
C PRO A 92 17.06 -18.12 33.56
N ASN A 93 15.87 -18.32 34.11
CA ASN A 93 15.17 -17.39 34.99
C ASN A 93 14.43 -18.15 36.08
N SER A 94 14.94 -18.11 37.31
CA SER A 94 14.36 -18.79 38.44
C SER A 94 12.98 -18.26 38.88
N GLY A 95 12.59 -17.09 38.41
CA GLY A 95 11.26 -16.51 38.65
C GLY A 95 10.18 -17.03 37.69
N SER A 96 10.56 -17.70 36.61
CA SER A 96 9.61 -18.26 35.64
C SER A 96 9.14 -19.64 36.05
N PRO A 97 7.86 -20.02 35.78
CA PRO A 97 7.31 -21.34 36.11
C PRO A 97 8.08 -22.52 35.50
N ASN A 98 8.69 -22.34 34.33
CA ASN A 98 9.48 -23.37 33.65
C ASN A 98 11.00 -23.21 33.86
N GLY A 99 11.43 -22.21 34.66
CA GLY A 99 12.83 -21.93 34.95
C GLY A 99 13.55 -21.10 33.88
N TYR A 100 12.84 -20.58 32.86
CA TYR A 100 13.41 -19.84 31.73
C TYR A 100 12.56 -18.64 31.37
N GLU A 101 13.20 -17.63 30.78
CA GLU A 101 12.57 -16.52 30.05
C GLU A 101 12.84 -16.66 28.56
N LEU A 102 11.91 -16.16 27.76
CA LEU A 102 12.02 -16.13 26.30
C LEU A 102 12.77 -14.88 25.85
N ASP A 103 13.61 -15.04 24.85
CA ASP A 103 14.36 -13.92 24.24
C ASP A 103 14.48 -14.10 22.74
N LEU A 104 14.87 -13.04 22.04
CA LEU A 104 15.21 -13.07 20.63
C LEU A 104 16.74 -13.03 20.47
N GLY A 105 17.28 -13.97 19.73
CA GLY A 105 18.70 -14.02 19.41
C GLY A 105 19.10 -12.92 18.43
N GLU A 106 20.39 -12.89 18.12
CA GLU A 106 20.93 -11.96 17.13
C GLU A 106 20.23 -12.16 15.79
N SER A 107 19.75 -11.04 15.24
CA SER A 107 19.09 -11.07 13.95
C SER A 107 20.09 -11.25 12.81
N SER A 108 19.79 -12.13 11.87
CA SER A 108 20.55 -12.41 10.65
C SER A 108 19.73 -12.06 9.39
N PRO A 109 20.38 -11.76 8.26
CA PRO A 109 19.67 -11.57 7.00
C PRO A 109 18.86 -12.82 6.65
N CYS A 110 17.61 -12.61 6.21
CA CYS A 110 16.75 -13.67 5.70
C CYS A 110 15.97 -13.16 4.49
N SER A 111 15.62 -14.09 3.61
CA SER A 111 14.81 -13.80 2.42
C SER A 111 13.84 -14.95 2.16
N GLU A 112 12.63 -14.60 1.73
CA GLU A 112 11.59 -15.55 1.36
C GLU A 112 10.85 -15.04 0.14
N SER A 113 10.45 -15.95 -0.76
CA SER A 113 9.77 -15.62 -2.00
C SER A 113 8.53 -16.47 -2.20
N GLY A 114 7.55 -15.92 -2.91
CA GLY A 114 6.33 -16.63 -3.28
C GLY A 114 5.13 -16.29 -2.38
N ASP A 115 5.30 -15.41 -1.42
CA ASP A 115 4.20 -14.94 -0.60
C ASP A 115 3.21 -14.11 -1.42
N ARG A 116 1.93 -14.39 -1.23
CA ARG A 116 0.86 -13.66 -1.90
C ARG A 116 0.67 -12.31 -1.25
N ASP A 117 0.86 -11.25 -2.04
CA ASP A 117 0.64 -9.86 -1.65
C ASP A 117 -0.47 -9.25 -2.50
N TRP A 118 -1.47 -8.64 -1.85
CA TRP A 118 -2.61 -8.04 -2.54
C TRP A 118 -3.19 -6.88 -1.75
N TYR A 119 -3.88 -5.98 -2.44
CA TYR A 119 -4.73 -5.00 -1.80
C TYR A 119 -6.02 -4.73 -2.57
N VAL A 120 -7.01 -4.24 -1.85
CA VAL A 120 -8.22 -3.63 -2.38
C VAL A 120 -8.34 -2.22 -1.82
N GLU A 121 -8.71 -1.28 -2.68
CA GLU A 121 -8.92 0.12 -2.35
C GLU A 121 -10.25 0.58 -2.92
N ALA A 122 -11.05 1.30 -2.12
CA ALA A 122 -12.32 1.89 -2.53
C ALA A 122 -12.34 3.38 -2.17
N ARG A 123 -12.83 4.23 -3.09
CA ARG A 123 -12.89 5.69 -2.89
C ARG A 123 -14.22 6.26 -3.34
N GLY A 124 -14.68 7.28 -2.61
CA GLY A 124 -15.80 8.13 -3.00
C GLY A 124 -15.35 9.59 -3.06
N LEU A 125 -15.48 10.21 -4.22
CA LEU A 125 -14.94 11.54 -4.52
C LEU A 125 -16.05 12.48 -4.96
N VAL A 126 -15.92 13.78 -4.63
CA VAL A 126 -16.76 14.85 -5.15
C VAL A 126 -15.84 15.95 -5.67
N GLY A 127 -16.14 16.44 -6.85
CA GLY A 127 -15.34 17.46 -7.50
C GLY A 127 -16.15 18.43 -8.34
N LYS A 128 -15.47 19.44 -8.84
CA LYS A 128 -16.06 20.48 -9.68
C LYS A 128 -15.11 20.87 -10.80
N ASP A 129 -15.65 20.96 -12.03
CA ASP A 129 -14.89 21.40 -13.21
C ASP A 129 -14.88 22.90 -13.34
N PHE A 130 -13.68 23.44 -13.61
CA PHE A 130 -13.42 24.83 -13.96
C PHE A 130 -12.85 24.88 -15.38
N THR A 131 -13.68 25.26 -16.34
CA THR A 131 -13.28 25.33 -17.75
C THR A 131 -12.47 26.60 -18.02
N ARG A 132 -11.32 26.43 -18.67
CA ARG A 132 -10.46 27.47 -19.21
C ARG A 132 -10.13 27.11 -20.65
N ARG A 133 -10.14 28.03 -21.54
CA ARG A 133 -9.93 27.90 -23.01
C ARG A 133 -9.46 26.52 -23.51
N THR A 134 -8.27 26.10 -23.09
CA THR A 134 -7.60 24.85 -23.52
C THR A 134 -7.52 23.79 -22.41
N TRP A 135 -8.00 24.09 -21.19
CA TRP A 135 -7.94 23.22 -20.02
C TRP A 135 -9.27 23.17 -19.28
N VAL A 136 -9.54 22.01 -18.71
CA VAL A 136 -10.51 21.88 -17.63
C VAL A 136 -9.74 21.43 -16.39
N LEU A 137 -9.85 22.21 -15.32
CA LEU A 137 -9.26 21.88 -14.01
C LEU A 137 -10.35 21.40 -13.09
N SER A 138 -10.17 20.23 -12.50
CA SER A 138 -11.17 19.54 -11.70
C SER A 138 -10.60 19.20 -10.32
N PRO A 139 -10.57 20.16 -9.36
CA PRO A 139 -10.28 19.85 -7.98
C PRO A 139 -11.35 18.94 -7.41
N TYR A 140 -10.94 18.03 -6.55
CA TYR A 140 -11.81 17.08 -5.87
C TYR A 140 -11.28 16.73 -4.48
N SER A 141 -12.17 16.19 -3.66
CA SER A 141 -11.85 15.57 -2.38
C SER A 141 -12.86 14.47 -2.07
N GLY A 142 -12.62 13.70 -1.01
CA GLY A 142 -13.52 12.60 -0.68
C GLY A 142 -13.05 11.78 0.50
N VAL A 143 -13.39 10.49 0.47
CA VAL A 143 -12.95 9.51 1.46
C VAL A 143 -12.45 8.26 0.73
N GLY A 144 -11.40 7.64 1.25
CA GLY A 144 -10.84 6.40 0.74
C GLY A 144 -10.58 5.40 1.86
N PHE A 145 -10.69 4.14 1.50
CA PHE A 145 -10.33 3.00 2.35
C PHE A 145 -9.47 2.03 1.55
N ARG A 146 -8.36 1.59 2.14
CA ARG A 146 -7.47 0.59 1.56
C ARG A 146 -7.26 -0.54 2.56
N HIS A 147 -7.40 -1.78 2.09
CA HIS A 147 -7.05 -3.00 2.80
C HIS A 147 -5.92 -3.68 2.05
N LEU A 148 -4.80 -3.91 2.72
CA LEU A 148 -3.60 -4.53 2.19
C LEU A 148 -3.31 -5.80 2.98
N SER A 149 -2.92 -6.89 2.29
CA SER A 149 -2.38 -8.11 2.89
C SER A 149 -1.02 -8.36 2.25
N ASN A 150 0.03 -8.20 3.02
CA ASN A 150 1.42 -8.29 2.59
C ASN A 150 2.20 -9.44 3.22
N GLY A 151 1.50 -10.49 3.65
CA GLY A 151 2.10 -11.72 4.13
C GLY A 151 1.06 -12.82 4.28
N THR A 152 1.42 -14.03 3.88
CA THR A 152 0.58 -15.23 4.01
C THR A 152 1.23 -16.30 4.87
N GLY A 153 2.32 -15.96 5.55
CA GLY A 153 3.11 -16.85 6.42
C GLY A 153 4.60 -16.54 6.33
N GLY A 154 5.41 -17.51 6.74
CA GLY A 154 6.86 -17.42 6.68
C GLY A 154 7.46 -16.23 7.44
N ALA A 155 8.54 -15.67 6.90
CA ALA A 155 9.26 -14.55 7.51
C ALA A 155 8.45 -13.24 7.50
N ALA A 156 7.54 -13.04 6.52
CA ALA A 156 6.66 -11.87 6.43
C ALA A 156 5.49 -11.95 7.43
N GLY A 157 5.17 -13.15 7.94
CA GLY A 157 4.03 -13.40 8.82
C GLY A 157 2.68 -13.24 8.11
N PHE A 158 1.58 -13.30 8.88
CA PHE A 158 0.23 -13.05 8.40
C PHE A 158 -0.17 -11.63 8.76
N ARG A 159 0.09 -10.67 7.88
CA ARG A 159 -0.12 -9.24 8.13
C ARG A 159 -1.22 -8.67 7.24
N THR A 160 -2.02 -7.81 7.86
CA THR A 160 -3.01 -6.99 7.14
C THR A 160 -2.90 -5.55 7.63
N ASP A 161 -2.95 -4.60 6.68
CA ASP A 161 -2.94 -3.17 6.94
C ASP A 161 -4.22 -2.55 6.38
N GLU A 162 -4.85 -1.69 7.14
CA GLU A 162 -6.07 -1.00 6.76
C GLU A 162 -5.87 0.50 6.94
N TYR A 163 -6.21 1.28 5.91
CA TYR A 163 -6.01 2.72 5.91
C TYR A 163 -7.32 3.43 5.55
N LEU A 164 -7.81 4.25 6.47
CA LEU A 164 -8.87 5.24 6.21
C LEU A 164 -8.21 6.60 5.98
N TYR A 165 -8.52 7.25 4.87
CA TYR A 165 -7.86 8.49 4.47
C TYR A 165 -8.78 9.47 3.74
N LEU A 166 -8.34 10.74 3.67
CA LEU A 166 -8.99 11.81 2.92
C LEU A 166 -8.14 12.17 1.70
N PRO A 167 -8.58 11.84 0.47
CA PRO A 167 -7.95 12.32 -0.75
C PRO A 167 -8.30 13.78 -1.01
N ALA A 168 -7.32 14.54 -1.50
CA ALA A 168 -7.48 15.88 -2.06
C ALA A 168 -6.64 15.96 -3.34
N GLY A 169 -7.27 16.17 -4.48
CA GLY A 169 -6.60 16.09 -5.76
C GLY A 169 -7.05 17.15 -6.77
N LEU A 170 -6.29 17.21 -7.83
CA LEU A 170 -6.54 18.03 -9.01
C LEU A 170 -6.35 17.19 -10.25
N THR A 171 -7.38 17.14 -11.09
CA THR A 171 -7.29 16.59 -12.43
C THR A 171 -7.28 17.73 -13.46
N ALA A 172 -6.38 17.68 -14.41
CA ALA A 172 -6.27 18.65 -15.50
C ALA A 172 -6.48 17.95 -16.84
N HIS A 173 -7.51 18.31 -17.57
CA HIS A 173 -7.82 17.79 -18.89
C HIS A 173 -7.40 18.80 -19.97
N THR A 174 -6.77 18.32 -21.04
CA THR A 174 -6.44 19.13 -22.21
C THR A 174 -6.55 18.30 -23.49
N LYS A 175 -6.51 18.97 -24.63
CA LYS A 175 -6.44 18.33 -25.96
C LYS A 175 -5.17 18.76 -26.69
N VAL A 176 -4.50 17.81 -27.30
CA VAL A 176 -3.36 18.03 -28.21
C VAL A 176 -3.72 17.40 -29.55
N GLY A 177 -4.06 18.21 -30.51
CA GLY A 177 -4.69 17.77 -31.77
C GLY A 177 -6.04 17.11 -31.47
N SER A 178 -6.27 15.90 -32.00
CA SER A 178 -7.48 15.11 -31.75
C SER A 178 -7.47 14.31 -30.45
N HIS A 179 -6.34 14.24 -29.76
CA HIS A 179 -6.15 13.38 -28.58
C HIS A 179 -6.39 14.16 -27.29
N ARG A 180 -7.07 13.51 -26.34
CA ARG A 180 -7.25 14.02 -24.99
C ARG A 180 -6.14 13.51 -24.08
N LEU A 181 -5.59 14.42 -23.27
CA LEU A 181 -4.66 14.14 -22.19
C LEU A 181 -5.28 14.54 -20.86
N THR A 182 -5.07 13.71 -19.87
CA THR A 182 -5.54 13.97 -18.49
C THR A 182 -4.37 13.77 -17.55
N PHE A 183 -4.10 14.74 -16.68
CA PHE A 183 -3.08 14.67 -15.65
C PHE A 183 -3.77 14.72 -14.29
N THR A 184 -3.39 13.84 -13.38
CA THR A 184 -3.93 13.82 -12.02
C THR A 184 -2.79 13.88 -11.01
N LEU A 185 -2.95 14.77 -10.02
CA LEU A 185 -2.14 14.83 -8.82
C LEU A 185 -3.06 14.75 -7.63
N GLU A 186 -2.72 13.92 -6.66
CA GLU A 186 -3.53 13.71 -5.45
C GLU A 186 -2.61 13.56 -4.23
N TYR A 187 -3.05 14.11 -3.13
CA TYR A 187 -2.52 13.93 -1.80
C TYR A 187 -3.59 13.25 -0.94
N ASP A 188 -3.22 12.20 -0.24
CA ASP A 188 -4.08 11.50 0.69
C ASP A 188 -3.60 11.75 2.12
N HIS A 189 -4.46 12.25 2.99
CA HIS A 189 -4.18 12.40 4.41
C HIS A 189 -4.70 11.17 5.16
N LEU A 190 -3.81 10.41 5.80
CA LEU A 190 -4.18 9.25 6.61
C LEU A 190 -4.90 9.73 7.87
N LEU A 191 -6.16 9.33 8.03
CA LEU A 191 -6.95 9.59 9.24
C LEU A 191 -6.64 8.55 10.31
N GLN A 192 -6.61 7.29 9.90
CA GLN A 192 -6.37 6.15 10.78
C GLN A 192 -5.83 4.98 9.99
N GLY A 193 -4.78 4.35 10.51
CA GLY A 193 -4.26 3.07 10.06
C GLY A 193 -4.42 2.02 11.15
N TRP A 194 -4.64 0.78 10.74
CA TRP A 194 -4.62 -0.42 11.58
C TRP A 194 -3.74 -1.45 10.91
N GLN A 195 -2.81 -2.00 11.67
CA GLN A 195 -2.05 -3.16 11.24
C GLN A 195 -2.37 -4.31 12.18
N THR A 196 -2.66 -5.48 11.64
CA THR A 196 -2.91 -6.70 12.43
C THR A 196 -1.96 -7.80 11.98
N THR A 197 -1.19 -8.34 12.93
CA THR A 197 -0.37 -9.54 12.73
C THR A 197 -1.06 -10.72 13.39
N ARG A 198 -1.43 -11.72 12.58
CA ARG A 198 -2.13 -12.93 13.04
C ARG A 198 -1.12 -14.03 13.34
N ASN A 199 -0.39 -13.87 14.43
CA ASN A 199 0.64 -14.80 14.86
C ASN A 199 0.08 -16.17 15.30
N SER A 200 -1.18 -16.23 15.73
CA SER A 200 -1.87 -17.49 16.02
C SER A 200 -1.90 -18.45 14.82
N LYS A 201 -1.75 -17.94 13.59
CA LYS A 201 -1.69 -18.76 12.37
C LYS A 201 -0.31 -19.33 12.07
N LEU A 202 0.75 -18.82 12.70
CA LEU A 202 2.12 -19.32 12.46
C LEU A 202 2.33 -20.72 13.07
N GLY A 203 1.44 -21.12 13.99
CA GLY A 203 1.58 -22.38 14.73
C GLY A 203 2.73 -22.33 15.74
N GLY A 204 2.85 -23.39 16.51
CA GLY A 204 3.98 -23.61 17.39
C GLY A 204 5.14 -24.28 16.63
N GLY A 205 6.32 -24.24 17.21
CA GLY A 205 7.51 -24.88 16.63
C GLY A 205 8.49 -25.32 17.71
N GLU A 206 9.15 -26.45 17.46
CA GLU A 206 10.25 -26.90 18.31
C GLU A 206 11.52 -26.13 17.98
N VAL A 207 12.15 -25.58 19.00
CA VAL A 207 13.46 -24.95 18.91
C VAL A 207 14.47 -25.95 19.48
N PRO A 208 15.44 -26.42 18.68
CA PRO A 208 16.39 -27.44 19.11
C PRO A 208 17.30 -26.94 20.23
N ALA A 209 17.81 -27.87 21.04
CA ALA A 209 18.77 -27.57 22.08
C ALA A 209 20.06 -26.97 21.51
N THR A 210 20.64 -26.05 22.28
CA THR A 210 21.95 -25.48 22.03
C THR A 210 22.94 -25.93 23.11
N PRO A 211 24.25 -25.69 23.01
CA PRO A 211 25.18 -25.99 24.07
C PRO A 211 24.88 -25.31 25.41
N THR A 212 24.08 -24.23 25.39
CA THR A 212 23.80 -23.38 26.56
C THR A 212 22.32 -23.41 27.01
N ALA A 213 21.44 -24.04 26.21
CA ALA A 213 20.00 -24.07 26.51
C ALA A 213 19.36 -25.40 26.05
N PRO A 214 18.39 -25.97 26.81
CA PRO A 214 17.64 -27.16 26.38
C PRO A 214 16.74 -26.85 25.17
N ALA A 215 16.26 -27.89 24.50
CA ALA A 215 15.21 -27.75 23.50
C ALA A 215 13.91 -27.25 24.18
N PHE A 216 13.13 -26.45 23.43
CA PHE A 216 11.85 -25.92 23.87
C PHE A 216 10.87 -25.79 22.71
N THR A 217 9.61 -25.64 23.04
CA THR A 217 8.54 -25.48 22.06
C THR A 217 7.88 -24.12 22.22
N ILE A 218 7.72 -23.37 21.14
CA ILE A 218 6.76 -22.26 21.11
C ILE A 218 5.38 -22.88 20.90
N ASP A 219 4.51 -22.79 21.89
CA ASP A 219 3.19 -23.41 21.86
C ASP A 219 2.17 -22.52 21.16
N GLY A 220 2.36 -21.21 21.20
CA GLY A 220 1.51 -20.25 20.52
C GLY A 220 1.91 -18.79 20.79
N ILE A 221 1.52 -17.94 19.86
CA ILE A 221 1.70 -16.48 19.94
C ILE A 221 0.34 -15.84 19.68
N THR A 222 -0.09 -14.92 20.56
CA THR A 222 -1.36 -14.21 20.36
C THR A 222 -1.28 -13.26 19.16
N ASP A 223 -2.43 -13.02 18.53
CA ASP A 223 -2.55 -11.97 17.52
C ASP A 223 -2.36 -10.60 18.18
N VAL A 224 -1.82 -9.67 17.42
CA VAL A 224 -1.61 -8.29 17.86
C VAL A 224 -2.10 -7.31 16.80
N SER A 225 -2.70 -6.21 17.26
CA SER A 225 -3.13 -5.11 16.38
C SER A 225 -2.50 -3.80 16.84
N PHE A 226 -2.06 -3.01 15.88
CA PHE A 226 -1.41 -1.72 16.08
C PHE A 226 -2.26 -0.62 15.44
N ALA A 227 -2.47 0.48 16.17
CA ALA A 227 -3.06 1.69 15.62
C ALA A 227 -1.95 2.61 15.12
N GLN A 228 -2.00 2.98 13.84
CA GLN A 228 -1.06 3.91 13.23
C GLN A 228 -1.73 5.27 13.06
N HIS A 229 -1.13 6.29 13.65
CA HIS A 229 -1.61 7.66 13.57
C HIS A 229 -0.62 8.51 12.77
N GLY A 230 -1.14 9.19 11.77
CA GLY A 230 -0.35 10.01 10.88
C GLY A 230 0.28 9.21 9.74
N GLY A 231 0.32 9.85 8.61
CA GLY A 231 0.81 9.32 7.35
C GLY A 231 0.17 10.06 6.20
N TRP A 232 0.68 9.80 5.02
CA TRP A 232 0.20 10.44 3.80
C TRP A 232 0.50 9.56 2.58
N SER A 233 -0.22 9.85 1.51
CA SER A 233 0.11 9.32 0.19
C SER A 233 0.18 10.45 -0.83
N ALA A 234 0.98 10.26 -1.86
CA ALA A 234 0.99 11.09 -3.05
C ALA A 234 0.77 10.21 -4.27
N ARG A 235 -0.10 10.66 -5.18
CA ARG A 235 -0.39 9.96 -6.43
C ARG A 235 -0.21 10.89 -7.60
N ALA A 236 0.33 10.37 -8.69
CA ALA A 236 0.45 11.07 -9.96
C ALA A 236 0.09 10.13 -11.09
N SER A 237 -0.65 10.62 -12.08
CA SER A 237 -0.89 9.88 -13.32
C SER A 237 -1.01 10.80 -14.53
N ALA A 238 -0.76 10.22 -15.70
CA ALA A 238 -0.95 10.87 -16.99
C ALA A 238 -1.71 9.92 -17.91
N THR A 239 -2.97 10.25 -18.24
CA THR A 239 -3.80 9.42 -19.10
C THR A 239 -3.81 9.93 -20.52
N TYR A 240 -3.38 9.12 -21.47
CA TYR A 240 -3.53 9.35 -22.90
C TYR A 240 -4.75 8.60 -23.42
N HIS A 241 -5.73 9.34 -23.93
CA HIS A 241 -6.92 8.76 -24.55
C HIS A 241 -6.64 8.46 -26.02
N VAL A 242 -6.37 7.19 -26.33
CA VAL A 242 -6.09 6.69 -27.69
C VAL A 242 -7.33 6.88 -28.58
N THR A 243 -8.50 6.62 -28.01
CA THR A 243 -9.80 6.85 -28.61
C THR A 243 -10.78 7.41 -27.55
N ASN A 244 -12.05 7.62 -27.90
CA ASN A 244 -13.06 8.00 -26.91
C ASN A 244 -13.34 6.89 -25.88
N ARG A 245 -12.92 5.65 -26.13
CA ARG A 245 -13.16 4.50 -25.27
C ARG A 245 -11.90 3.94 -24.64
N TRP A 246 -10.75 3.99 -25.33
CA TRP A 246 -9.50 3.38 -24.88
C TRP A 246 -8.52 4.41 -24.36
N SER A 247 -7.90 4.11 -23.26
CA SER A 247 -6.90 4.94 -22.61
C SER A 247 -5.70 4.14 -22.13
N VAL A 248 -4.53 4.78 -22.04
CA VAL A 248 -3.32 4.26 -21.38
C VAL A 248 -2.90 5.27 -20.33
N GLU A 249 -2.62 4.79 -19.12
CA GLU A 249 -2.35 5.61 -17.95
C GLU A 249 -1.13 5.08 -17.18
N PRO A 250 0.08 5.59 -17.43
CA PRO A 250 1.17 5.46 -16.47
C PRO A 250 0.81 6.19 -15.18
N TYR A 251 1.17 5.59 -14.04
CA TYR A 251 0.90 6.15 -12.72
C TYR A 251 2.01 5.81 -11.71
N TYR A 252 2.04 6.62 -10.67
CA TYR A 252 2.87 6.42 -9.49
C TYR A 252 2.05 6.67 -8.23
N VAL A 253 2.25 5.85 -7.21
CA VAL A 253 1.66 6.01 -5.88
C VAL A 253 2.75 5.80 -4.84
N HIS A 254 2.83 6.73 -3.90
CA HIS A 254 3.69 6.64 -2.72
C HIS A 254 2.83 6.69 -1.46
N TRP A 255 3.07 5.80 -0.50
CA TRP A 255 2.54 5.88 0.86
C TRP A 255 3.69 6.02 1.84
N SER A 256 3.46 6.80 2.89
CA SER A 256 4.35 6.98 4.03
C SER A 256 3.49 6.93 5.29
N VAL A 257 3.70 5.94 6.15
CA VAL A 257 2.88 5.68 7.33
C VAL A 257 3.78 5.67 8.56
N ASN A 258 3.42 6.45 9.57
CA ASN A 258 4.21 6.58 10.79
C ASN A 258 4.15 5.27 11.61
N ALA A 259 5.19 5.06 12.44
CA ALA A 259 5.22 3.94 13.37
C ALA A 259 4.04 3.99 14.36
N SER A 260 3.60 2.83 14.80
CA SER A 260 2.60 2.70 15.85
C SER A 260 3.21 2.90 17.24
N PRO A 261 2.39 3.20 18.27
CA PRO A 261 2.76 2.92 19.65
C PRO A 261 3.03 1.42 19.84
N PRO A 262 3.84 1.04 20.85
CA PRO A 262 4.02 -0.37 21.24
C PRO A 262 2.71 -1.01 21.68
N ASN A 263 2.58 -2.29 21.43
CA ASN A 263 1.55 -3.14 21.98
C ASN A 263 2.14 -4.50 22.34
N ASP A 264 1.59 -5.17 23.36
CA ASP A 264 2.11 -6.41 23.86
C ASP A 264 1.41 -7.60 23.23
N GLN A 265 2.17 -8.66 22.98
CA GLN A 265 1.65 -9.97 22.64
C GLN A 265 2.16 -11.01 23.63
N THR A 266 1.32 -12.01 23.90
CA THR A 266 1.67 -13.11 24.79
C THR A 266 2.23 -14.26 23.98
N VAL A 267 3.40 -14.75 24.37
CA VAL A 267 4.02 -15.95 23.82
C VAL A 267 3.99 -17.04 24.88
N SER A 268 3.42 -18.19 24.51
CA SER A 268 3.43 -19.40 25.35
C SER A 268 4.53 -20.31 24.86
N PHE A 269 5.35 -20.84 25.81
CA PHE A 269 6.44 -21.75 25.49
C PHE A 269 6.63 -22.81 26.57
N THR A 270 7.07 -23.99 26.15
CA THR A 270 7.27 -25.16 27.04
C THR A 270 8.72 -25.58 27.02
N VAL A 271 9.30 -25.72 28.23
CA VAL A 271 10.63 -26.27 28.50
C VAL A 271 10.49 -27.42 29.48
N ASN A 272 11.08 -28.58 29.18
CA ASN A 272 11.04 -29.75 30.07
C ASN A 272 9.62 -30.11 30.54
N ARG A 273 8.60 -29.99 29.70
CA ARG A 273 7.15 -30.23 29.99
C ARG A 273 6.50 -29.19 30.92
N LEU A 274 7.17 -28.09 31.22
CA LEU A 274 6.61 -27.00 32.00
C LEU A 274 6.37 -25.81 31.07
N THR A 275 5.13 -25.30 31.05
CA THR A 275 4.72 -24.17 30.20
C THR A 275 4.84 -22.87 31.00
N ALA A 276 5.35 -21.85 30.35
CA ALA A 276 5.33 -20.45 30.79
C ALA A 276 4.74 -19.55 29.72
N GLN A 277 4.34 -18.37 30.14
CA GLN A 277 3.88 -17.30 29.24
C GLN A 277 4.70 -16.06 29.52
N GLU A 278 5.02 -15.35 28.44
CA GLU A 278 5.74 -14.09 28.49
C GLU A 278 5.07 -13.04 27.62
N GLN A 279 5.07 -11.79 28.10
CA GLN A 279 4.60 -10.65 27.33
C GLN A 279 5.79 -9.96 26.67
N MET A 280 5.71 -9.80 25.37
CA MET A 280 6.74 -9.16 24.58
C MET A 280 6.14 -7.95 23.87
N GLY A 281 6.77 -6.78 24.06
CA GLY A 281 6.36 -5.55 23.43
C GLY A 281 6.82 -5.48 21.98
N PHE A 282 5.91 -5.19 21.07
CA PHE A 282 6.17 -4.98 19.65
C PHE A 282 5.55 -3.68 19.20
N TYR A 283 5.95 -3.18 18.06
CA TYR A 283 5.33 -2.02 17.40
C TYR A 283 5.41 -2.21 15.89
N GLU A 284 4.50 -1.62 15.16
CA GLU A 284 4.61 -1.52 13.70
C GLU A 284 5.59 -0.38 13.35
N PRO A 285 6.68 -0.64 12.66
CA PRO A 285 7.65 0.37 12.30
C PRO A 285 7.08 1.40 11.33
N PHE A 286 7.76 2.55 11.22
CA PHE A 286 7.55 3.44 10.08
C PHE A 286 7.74 2.66 8.78
N ASN A 287 6.80 2.80 7.86
CA ASN A 287 6.86 2.14 6.58
C ASN A 287 6.54 3.07 5.41
N ALA A 288 7.07 2.71 4.25
CA ALA A 288 6.78 3.39 3.00
C ALA A 288 6.54 2.39 1.88
N THR A 289 5.61 2.73 1.00
CA THR A 289 5.28 1.94 -0.18
C THR A 289 5.47 2.78 -1.43
N ASN A 290 6.06 2.20 -2.46
CA ASN A 290 6.13 2.79 -3.80
C ASN A 290 5.50 1.82 -4.81
N GLU A 291 4.64 2.34 -5.65
CA GLU A 291 4.04 1.58 -6.75
C GLU A 291 4.12 2.39 -8.02
N PHE A 292 4.72 1.83 -9.04
CA PHE A 292 4.77 2.38 -10.39
C PHE A 292 4.15 1.38 -11.36
N GLY A 293 3.24 1.84 -12.22
CA GLY A 293 2.56 0.94 -13.14
C GLY A 293 1.94 1.63 -14.35
N VAL A 294 1.28 0.81 -15.14
CA VAL A 294 0.51 1.24 -16.31
C VAL A 294 -0.87 0.60 -16.25
N LYS A 295 -1.90 1.39 -16.56
CA LYS A 295 -3.29 0.93 -16.71
C LYS A 295 -3.71 1.04 -18.17
N LEU A 296 -4.43 0.03 -18.65
CA LEU A 296 -5.17 0.05 -19.91
C LEU A 296 -6.65 0.18 -19.58
N GLY A 297 -7.28 1.28 -19.97
CA GLY A 297 -8.66 1.62 -19.66
C GLY A 297 -9.61 1.46 -20.82
N PHE A 298 -10.84 1.04 -20.51
CA PHE A 298 -11.97 1.00 -21.44
C PHE A 298 -13.19 1.65 -20.80
N ARG A 299 -13.77 2.63 -21.51
CA ARG A 299 -14.97 3.38 -21.12
C ARG A 299 -16.19 2.93 -21.91
N PHE A 300 -17.33 2.82 -21.25
CA PHE A 300 -18.62 2.41 -21.83
C PHE A 300 -19.80 3.22 -21.26
#